data_2ca4fa0579aec463c8c9ab9395d44df3
#
_entry.id   2ca4fa0579aec463c8c9ab9395d44df3
#
_cell.length_a   1.000
_cell.length_b   1.000
_cell.length_c   1.000
_cell.angle_alpha   90.00
_cell.angle_beta   90.00
_cell.angle_gamma   90.00
#
_symmetry.space_group_name_H-M   'P 1'
#
loop_
_entity.id
_entity.type
_entity.pdbx_description
1 polymer ?
#
loop_
_entity_poly.entity_id
_entity_poly.type
_entity_poly.pdbx_seq_one_letter_code
_entity_poly.pdbx_strand_id
1 'polypeptide(L)'
;MSKLKYYIPVISFFALALVLWRGLYLDPKELPSMLIDKPMPPFALTTVAGSEVANEDLPDQIFLLNVWGSYCLPCLIEHPTLMRLSEEGDIPVVGVNYRDRQGLAVDWLEDNGNPFAFSILDEDGRFGIDLGVYGAPETYLVDENGVIRFRHVSVLDESVWEEEFVPAIAELRGESFGNE
;
A
#
# COMPACT_ATOMS: atom_id res chain seq x y z
N MET A 1 -27.23 -35.20 -40.89
CA MET A 1 -26.16 -34.89 -39.91
C MET A 1 -26.26 -33.43 -39.61
N SER A 2 -26.60 -33.08 -38.36
CA SER A 2 -27.15 -31.76 -38.06
C SER A 2 -26.13 -30.63 -38.22
N LYS A 3 -26.54 -29.55 -38.88
CA LYS A 3 -25.78 -28.30 -39.02
C LYS A 3 -25.39 -27.69 -37.64
N LEU A 4 -25.97 -28.22 -36.56
CA LEU A 4 -25.70 -27.85 -35.16
C LEU A 4 -24.21 -28.02 -34.80
N LYS A 5 -23.47 -28.96 -35.35
CA LYS A 5 -22.05 -29.15 -35.10
C LYS A 5 -21.17 -27.95 -35.47
N TYR A 6 -21.60 -27.15 -36.46
CA TYR A 6 -20.88 -25.96 -36.90
C TYR A 6 -21.15 -24.73 -36.02
N TYR A 7 -22.28 -24.71 -35.29
CA TYR A 7 -22.62 -23.59 -34.38
C TYR A 7 -21.97 -23.76 -33.00
N ILE A 8 -21.65 -24.98 -32.56
CA ILE A 8 -21.03 -25.24 -31.26
C ILE A 8 -19.76 -24.39 -31.01
N PRO A 9 -18.75 -24.40 -31.93
CA PRO A 9 -17.55 -23.58 -31.69
C PRO A 9 -17.80 -22.09 -31.69
N VAL A 10 -18.77 -21.61 -32.49
CA VAL A 10 -19.13 -20.19 -32.54
C VAL A 10 -19.81 -19.76 -31.22
N ILE A 11 -20.75 -20.59 -30.73
CA ILE A 11 -21.44 -20.32 -29.46
C ILE A 11 -20.43 -20.37 -28.28
N SER A 12 -19.54 -21.36 -28.30
CA SER A 12 -18.49 -21.48 -27.27
C SER A 12 -17.54 -20.28 -27.28
N PHE A 13 -17.18 -19.77 -28.46
CA PHE A 13 -16.34 -18.58 -28.60
C PHE A 13 -17.03 -17.34 -28.00
N PHE A 14 -18.30 -17.10 -28.34
CA PHE A 14 -19.03 -15.95 -27.80
C PHE A 14 -19.29 -16.07 -26.30
N ALA A 15 -19.57 -17.28 -25.80
CA ALA A 15 -19.73 -17.52 -24.37
C ALA A 15 -18.42 -17.24 -23.61
N LEU A 16 -17.28 -17.72 -24.13
CA LEU A 16 -15.98 -17.46 -23.55
C LEU A 16 -15.61 -15.96 -23.61
N ALA A 17 -15.86 -15.31 -24.74
CA ALA A 17 -15.63 -13.89 -24.92
C ALA A 17 -16.45 -13.04 -23.91
N LEU A 18 -17.70 -13.44 -23.67
CA LEU A 18 -18.56 -12.77 -22.69
C LEU A 18 -18.07 -12.97 -21.25
N VAL A 19 -17.61 -14.16 -20.90
CA VAL A 19 -17.00 -14.43 -19.57
C VAL A 19 -15.72 -13.63 -19.38
N LEU A 20 -14.84 -13.60 -20.38
CA LEU A 20 -13.60 -12.83 -20.33
C LEU A 20 -13.88 -11.32 -20.25
N TRP A 21 -14.85 -10.83 -21.02
CA TRP A 21 -15.29 -9.43 -20.95
C TRP A 21 -15.77 -9.10 -19.54
N ARG A 22 -16.64 -9.93 -18.97
CA ARG A 22 -17.12 -9.70 -17.60
C ARG A 22 -15.98 -9.73 -16.57
N GLY A 23 -14.99 -10.62 -16.80
CA GLY A 23 -13.80 -10.70 -15.96
C GLY A 23 -12.92 -9.44 -15.97
N LEU A 24 -12.89 -8.68 -17.07
CA LEU A 24 -12.16 -7.42 -17.17
C LEU A 24 -12.76 -6.28 -16.34
N TYR A 25 -14.03 -6.39 -15.95
CA TYR A 25 -14.72 -5.41 -15.09
C TYR A 25 -14.71 -5.82 -13.60
N LEU A 26 -14.14 -6.97 -13.27
CA LEU A 26 -13.88 -7.34 -11.89
C LEU A 26 -12.60 -6.64 -11.45
N ASP A 27 -12.71 -5.70 -10.53
CA ASP A 27 -11.56 -5.00 -9.99
C ASP A 27 -10.77 -5.97 -9.08
N PRO A 28 -9.53 -6.36 -9.45
CA PRO A 28 -8.72 -7.25 -8.61
C PRO A 28 -8.22 -6.58 -7.33
N LYS A 29 -8.47 -5.29 -7.14
CA LYS A 29 -8.04 -4.52 -5.96
C LYS A 29 -8.87 -4.82 -4.70
N GLU A 30 -10.04 -5.46 -4.84
CA GLU A 30 -10.93 -5.78 -3.71
C GLU A 30 -10.61 -7.11 -3.01
N LEU A 31 -9.36 -7.55 -2.96
CA LEU A 31 -9.01 -8.61 -2.01
C LEU A 31 -8.86 -7.96 -0.63
N PRO A 32 -9.81 -8.19 0.31
CA PRO A 32 -9.70 -7.64 1.65
C PRO A 32 -8.37 -8.09 2.26
N SER A 33 -7.55 -7.14 2.71
CA SER A 33 -6.36 -7.50 3.47
C SER A 33 -6.81 -8.32 4.67
N MET A 34 -6.23 -9.50 4.85
CA MET A 34 -6.47 -10.36 6.00
C MET A 34 -6.10 -9.68 7.32
N LEU A 35 -5.43 -8.52 7.25
CA LEU A 35 -4.90 -7.78 8.39
C LEU A 35 -5.70 -6.51 8.74
N ILE A 36 -6.76 -6.18 8.00
CA ILE A 36 -7.65 -5.09 8.41
C ILE A 36 -8.26 -5.42 9.77
N ASP A 37 -8.25 -4.45 10.68
CA ASP A 37 -8.66 -4.55 12.08
C ASP A 37 -7.84 -5.55 12.92
N LYS A 38 -6.60 -5.82 12.47
CA LYS A 38 -5.64 -6.64 13.23
C LYS A 38 -4.38 -5.85 13.54
N PRO A 39 -3.71 -6.20 14.64
CA PRO A 39 -2.41 -5.65 14.95
C PRO A 39 -1.42 -5.91 13.80
N MET A 40 -0.56 -4.95 13.57
CA MET A 40 0.56 -5.12 12.65
C MET A 40 1.44 -6.30 13.08
N PRO A 41 1.95 -7.11 12.15
CA PRO A 41 2.85 -8.22 12.48
C PRO A 41 4.06 -7.74 13.29
N PRO A 42 4.57 -8.56 14.23
CA PRO A 42 5.77 -8.21 14.97
C PRO A 42 6.99 -8.23 14.07
N PHE A 43 7.87 -7.24 14.27
CA PHE A 43 9.16 -7.16 13.59
C PHE A 43 10.26 -6.69 14.54
N ALA A 44 11.49 -7.06 14.24
CA ALA A 44 12.72 -6.52 14.81
C ALA A 44 13.76 -6.52 13.69
N LEU A 45 13.96 -5.36 13.10
CA LEU A 45 14.76 -5.16 11.88
C LEU A 45 15.71 -3.96 12.07
N THR A 46 16.34 -3.53 10.99
CA THR A 46 17.08 -2.27 10.95
C THR A 46 16.36 -1.26 10.08
N THR A 47 16.64 0.00 10.28
CA THR A 47 16.21 1.06 9.36
C THR A 47 17.18 1.17 8.19
N VAL A 48 16.75 1.84 7.12
CA VAL A 48 17.62 2.24 6.00
C VAL A 48 18.82 3.06 6.51
N ALA A 49 18.66 3.83 7.59
CA ALA A 49 19.74 4.59 8.24
C ALA A 49 20.67 3.74 9.11
N GLY A 50 20.36 2.43 9.31
CA GLY A 50 21.20 1.47 10.03
C GLY A 50 20.95 1.37 11.54
N SER A 51 19.89 1.99 12.08
CA SER A 51 19.46 1.85 13.47
C SER A 51 18.59 0.61 13.65
N GLU A 52 18.63 -0.05 14.79
CA GLU A 52 17.65 -1.08 15.15
C GLU A 52 16.27 -0.46 15.35
N VAL A 53 15.22 -1.19 14.94
CA VAL A 53 13.83 -0.75 15.04
C VAL A 53 12.90 -1.95 15.22
N ALA A 54 11.89 -1.78 16.08
CA ALA A 54 10.88 -2.79 16.37
C ALA A 54 9.49 -2.15 16.52
N ASN A 55 8.47 -2.95 16.85
CA ASN A 55 7.09 -2.45 16.99
C ASN A 55 6.93 -1.35 18.03
N GLU A 56 7.75 -1.36 19.10
CA GLU A 56 7.75 -0.33 20.15
C GLU A 56 8.25 1.04 19.72
N ASP A 57 8.93 1.13 18.58
CA ASP A 57 9.45 2.37 18.02
C ASP A 57 8.46 3.04 17.04
N LEU A 58 7.33 2.39 16.78
CA LEU A 58 6.29 2.94 15.91
C LEU A 58 5.66 4.18 16.54
N PRO A 59 5.12 5.11 15.72
CA PRO A 59 4.40 6.26 16.24
C PRO A 59 3.24 5.86 17.15
N ASP A 60 3.07 6.58 18.27
CA ASP A 60 1.98 6.45 19.24
C ASP A 60 0.72 7.26 18.84
N GLN A 61 0.56 7.52 17.57
CA GLN A 61 -0.55 8.23 16.93
C GLN A 61 -0.90 7.56 15.60
N ILE A 62 -1.98 7.98 14.95
CA ILE A 62 -2.31 7.51 13.60
C ILE A 62 -1.15 7.84 12.66
N PHE A 63 -0.71 6.86 11.85
CA PHE A 63 0.38 7.02 10.90
C PHE A 63 0.16 6.24 9.61
N LEU A 64 0.89 6.61 8.57
CA LEU A 64 0.96 5.86 7.32
C LEU A 64 2.16 4.91 7.35
N LEU A 65 1.95 3.66 6.91
CA LEU A 65 3.01 2.71 6.63
C LEU A 65 3.05 2.50 5.12
N ASN A 66 4.08 3.05 4.47
CA ASN A 66 4.23 3.00 3.01
C ASN A 66 5.31 2.01 2.60
N VAL A 67 4.94 1.07 1.72
CA VAL A 67 5.85 0.07 1.16
C VAL A 67 6.43 0.59 -0.14
N TRP A 68 7.75 0.68 -0.20
CA TRP A 68 8.48 1.28 -1.31
C TRP A 68 9.78 0.52 -1.64
N GLY A 69 10.43 0.90 -2.73
CA GLY A 69 11.76 0.39 -3.10
C GLY A 69 12.44 1.27 -4.15
N SER A 70 13.76 1.28 -4.16
CA SER A 70 14.55 2.06 -5.12
C SER A 70 14.32 1.66 -6.59
N TYR A 71 13.90 0.44 -6.82
CA TYR A 71 13.56 -0.13 -8.14
C TYR A 71 12.13 0.18 -8.61
N CYS A 72 11.32 0.80 -7.75
CA CYS A 72 9.88 0.96 -7.96
C CYS A 72 9.56 2.27 -8.67
N LEU A 73 9.30 2.24 -9.97
CA LEU A 73 8.90 3.44 -10.73
C LEU A 73 7.58 4.05 -10.27
N PRO A 74 6.53 3.27 -9.94
CA PRO A 74 5.29 3.85 -9.39
C PRO A 74 5.51 4.56 -8.05
N CYS A 75 6.47 4.11 -7.22
CA CYS A 75 6.80 4.79 -5.96
C CYS A 75 7.35 6.21 -6.19
N LEU A 76 8.03 6.44 -7.32
CA LEU A 76 8.48 7.79 -7.68
C LEU A 76 7.30 8.70 -8.05
N ILE A 77 6.19 8.13 -8.55
CA ILE A 77 4.98 8.90 -8.90
C ILE A 77 4.26 9.39 -7.63
N GLU A 78 4.18 8.56 -6.58
CA GLU A 78 3.54 8.94 -5.32
C GLU A 78 4.43 9.79 -4.41
N HIS A 79 5.74 9.79 -4.63
CA HIS A 79 6.72 10.44 -3.77
C HIS A 79 6.43 11.92 -3.47
N PRO A 80 6.01 12.76 -4.43
CA PRO A 80 5.61 14.14 -4.15
C PRO A 80 4.47 14.27 -3.13
N THR A 81 3.49 13.37 -3.18
CA THR A 81 2.39 13.33 -2.20
C THR A 81 2.92 12.98 -0.81
N LEU A 82 3.78 11.95 -0.69
CA LEU A 82 4.40 11.58 0.58
C LEU A 82 5.27 12.72 1.15
N MET A 83 6.05 13.41 0.31
CA MET A 83 6.85 14.57 0.72
C MET A 83 5.98 15.69 1.29
N ARG A 84 4.88 16.03 0.60
CA ARG A 84 3.91 17.04 1.09
C ARG A 84 3.32 16.63 2.45
N LEU A 85 2.85 15.38 2.59
CA LEU A 85 2.28 14.87 3.84
C LEU A 85 3.28 14.92 5.00
N SER A 86 4.53 14.60 4.72
CA SER A 86 5.62 14.69 5.70
C SER A 86 5.91 16.13 6.11
N GLU A 87 5.88 17.09 5.18
CA GLU A 87 6.09 18.51 5.45
C GLU A 87 4.94 19.14 6.23
N GLU A 88 3.70 18.73 5.98
CA GLU A 88 2.52 19.14 6.75
C GLU A 88 2.59 18.65 8.19
N GLY A 89 3.22 17.51 8.44
CA GLY A 89 3.53 16.97 9.76
C GLY A 89 2.33 16.49 10.58
N ASP A 90 1.15 16.42 9.97
CA ASP A 90 -0.09 16.04 10.66
C ASP A 90 -0.18 14.54 10.92
N ILE A 91 0.42 13.73 10.01
CA ILE A 91 0.45 12.28 10.07
C ILE A 91 1.86 11.78 9.71
N PRO A 92 2.55 11.11 10.63
CA PRO A 92 3.86 10.53 10.33
C PRO A 92 3.78 9.50 9.21
N VAL A 93 4.80 9.47 8.36
CA VAL A 93 4.97 8.42 7.35
C VAL A 93 6.13 7.53 7.75
N VAL A 94 5.87 6.24 7.93
CA VAL A 94 6.88 5.20 8.17
C VAL A 94 7.08 4.42 6.86
N GLY A 95 8.32 4.28 6.40
CA GLY A 95 8.63 3.50 5.21
C GLY A 95 8.86 2.02 5.52
N VAL A 96 8.53 1.14 4.58
CA VAL A 96 9.02 -0.23 4.51
C VAL A 96 9.74 -0.39 3.18
N ASN A 97 11.07 -0.38 3.23
CA ASN A 97 11.89 -0.59 2.04
C ASN A 97 11.93 -2.09 1.74
N TYR A 98 11.10 -2.52 0.79
CA TYR A 98 10.75 -3.90 0.53
C TYR A 98 11.65 -4.54 -0.52
N ARG A 99 12.32 -5.66 -0.17
CA ARG A 99 13.19 -6.44 -1.07
C ARG A 99 14.23 -5.59 -1.80
N ASP A 100 14.83 -4.67 -1.09
CA ASP A 100 15.80 -3.74 -1.64
C ASP A 100 17.10 -3.81 -0.85
N ARG A 101 18.16 -3.22 -1.37
CA ARG A 101 19.46 -3.16 -0.71
C ARG A 101 19.66 -1.81 -0.03
N GLN A 102 20.16 -1.82 1.18
CA GLN A 102 20.36 -0.61 1.98
C GLN A 102 21.04 0.53 1.19
N GLY A 103 22.14 0.24 0.50
CA GLY A 103 22.88 1.27 -0.24
C GLY A 103 22.04 1.92 -1.33
N LEU A 104 21.25 1.13 -2.09
CA LEU A 104 20.36 1.69 -3.14
C LEU A 104 19.22 2.50 -2.54
N ALA A 105 18.69 2.08 -1.40
CA ALA A 105 17.65 2.80 -0.69
C ALA A 105 18.16 4.15 -0.16
N VAL A 106 19.39 4.19 0.40
CA VAL A 106 20.04 5.43 0.86
C VAL A 106 20.24 6.38 -0.33
N ASP A 107 20.90 5.92 -1.40
CA ASP A 107 21.18 6.74 -2.59
C ASP A 107 19.86 7.32 -3.16
N TRP A 108 18.80 6.50 -3.21
CA TRP A 108 17.50 6.93 -3.72
C TRP A 108 16.85 8.03 -2.86
N LEU A 109 16.91 7.89 -1.52
CA LEU A 109 16.39 8.93 -0.60
C LEU A 109 17.23 10.21 -0.63
N GLU A 110 18.55 10.11 -0.83
CA GLU A 110 19.43 11.29 -1.01
C GLU A 110 19.10 12.05 -2.30
N ASP A 111 18.81 11.33 -3.39
CA ASP A 111 18.50 11.93 -4.69
C ASP A 111 17.09 12.53 -4.77
N ASN A 112 16.09 11.95 -4.09
CA ASN A 112 14.70 12.32 -4.25
C ASN A 112 14.09 13.02 -3.01
N GLY A 113 14.79 13.04 -1.87
CA GLY A 113 14.29 13.49 -0.58
C GLY A 113 13.72 12.34 0.26
N ASN A 114 13.55 12.58 1.55
CA ASN A 114 13.11 11.56 2.51
C ASN A 114 11.82 11.99 3.21
N PRO A 115 10.65 11.42 2.85
CA PRO A 115 9.37 11.71 3.49
C PRO A 115 9.15 10.94 4.79
N PHE A 116 10.02 9.97 5.10
CA PHE A 116 9.79 9.03 6.20
C PHE A 116 10.36 9.53 7.53
N ALA A 117 9.59 9.40 8.60
CA ALA A 117 10.10 9.53 9.96
C ALA A 117 11.26 8.55 10.20
N PHE A 118 11.09 7.33 9.73
CA PHE A 118 12.13 6.34 9.50
C PHE A 118 11.63 5.32 8.45
N SER A 119 12.57 4.57 7.85
CA SER A 119 12.21 3.51 6.90
C SER A 119 12.82 2.18 7.34
N ILE A 120 11.96 1.19 7.58
CA ILE A 120 12.32 -0.18 7.91
C ILE A 120 12.96 -0.83 6.69
N LEU A 121 14.11 -1.48 6.84
CA LEU A 121 14.80 -2.20 5.79
C LEU A 121 14.37 -3.68 5.82
N ASP A 122 13.57 -4.10 4.86
CA ASP A 122 13.08 -5.47 4.68
C ASP A 122 13.75 -6.13 3.46
N GLU A 123 15.07 -6.36 3.55
CA GLU A 123 15.88 -6.87 2.43
C GLU A 123 15.40 -8.23 1.92
N ASP A 124 15.03 -9.15 2.81
CA ASP A 124 14.55 -10.49 2.44
C ASP A 124 13.04 -10.54 2.15
N GLY A 125 12.31 -9.47 2.44
CA GLY A 125 10.89 -9.31 2.17
C GLY A 125 9.98 -10.10 3.10
N ARG A 126 10.49 -10.57 4.26
CA ARG A 126 9.70 -11.37 5.21
C ARG A 126 8.64 -10.54 5.90
N PHE A 127 9.00 -9.35 6.35
CA PHE A 127 8.04 -8.47 6.98
C PHE A 127 6.92 -8.07 6.01
N GLY A 128 7.26 -7.77 4.75
CA GLY A 128 6.26 -7.53 3.71
C GLY A 128 5.36 -8.73 3.44
N ILE A 129 5.88 -9.96 3.50
CA ILE A 129 5.05 -11.18 3.39
C ILE A 129 4.08 -11.28 4.58
N ASP A 130 4.55 -11.03 5.80
CA ASP A 130 3.71 -11.07 6.99
C ASP A 130 2.65 -9.96 6.98
N LEU A 131 2.95 -8.78 6.40
CA LEU A 131 2.00 -7.70 6.12
C LEU A 131 1.02 -8.03 4.97
N GLY A 132 1.28 -9.10 4.22
CA GLY A 132 0.50 -9.47 3.04
C GLY A 132 0.71 -8.54 1.84
N VAL A 133 1.91 -7.96 1.72
CA VAL A 133 2.31 -7.10 0.58
C VAL A 133 2.31 -7.90 -0.71
N TYR A 134 1.64 -7.39 -1.74
CA TYR A 134 1.69 -7.95 -3.10
C TYR A 134 2.85 -7.37 -3.90
N GLY A 135 3.19 -6.11 -3.65
CA GLY A 135 4.25 -5.38 -4.31
C GLY A 135 4.29 -3.92 -3.87
N ALA A 136 5.31 -3.18 -4.30
CA ALA A 136 5.39 -1.74 -4.08
C ALA A 136 4.78 -0.99 -5.30
N PRO A 137 4.05 0.14 -5.07
CA PRO A 137 3.74 0.70 -3.77
C PRO A 137 2.45 0.16 -3.15
N GLU A 138 2.41 0.15 -1.83
CA GLU A 138 1.22 -0.06 -1.02
C GLU A 138 1.28 0.85 0.21
N THR A 139 0.13 1.39 0.64
CA THR A 139 0.04 2.25 1.82
C THR A 139 -1.01 1.74 2.78
N TYR A 140 -0.63 1.62 4.04
CA TYR A 140 -1.50 1.21 5.14
C TYR A 140 -1.75 2.41 6.06
N LEU A 141 -2.97 2.55 6.54
CA LEU A 141 -3.31 3.44 7.65
C LEU A 141 -3.32 2.62 8.94
N VAL A 142 -2.53 3.04 9.90
CA VAL A 142 -2.35 2.36 11.19
C VAL A 142 -2.76 3.29 12.31
N ASP A 143 -3.54 2.81 13.28
CA ASP A 143 -3.95 3.59 14.43
C ASP A 143 -2.88 3.65 15.53
N GLU A 144 -3.13 4.44 16.57
CA GLU A 144 -2.25 4.63 17.72
C GLU A 144 -1.98 3.35 18.54
N ASN A 145 -2.75 2.29 18.31
CA ASN A 145 -2.55 0.97 18.95
C ASN A 145 -1.79 -0.01 18.04
N GLY A 146 -1.32 0.45 16.88
CA GLY A 146 -0.63 -0.38 15.89
C GLY A 146 -1.56 -1.32 15.12
N VAL A 147 -2.86 -1.03 15.07
CA VAL A 147 -3.85 -1.81 14.32
C VAL A 147 -4.01 -1.23 12.91
N ILE A 148 -3.92 -2.09 11.90
CA ILE A 148 -4.12 -1.71 10.51
C ILE A 148 -5.61 -1.45 10.26
N ARG A 149 -5.98 -0.24 9.88
CA ARG A 149 -7.37 0.18 9.68
C ARG A 149 -7.78 0.28 8.23
N PHE A 150 -6.83 0.64 7.37
CA PHE A 150 -7.08 0.76 5.95
C PHE A 150 -5.84 0.36 5.13
N ARG A 151 -6.03 -0.06 3.89
CA ARG A 151 -4.96 -0.42 2.95
C ARG A 151 -5.33 0.02 1.54
N HIS A 152 -4.42 0.72 0.91
CA HIS A 152 -4.47 1.03 -0.51
C HIS A 152 -3.35 0.30 -1.25
N VAL A 153 -3.70 -0.39 -2.34
CA VAL A 153 -2.75 -1.12 -3.20
C VAL A 153 -2.63 -0.37 -4.51
N SER A 154 -1.60 0.37 -4.71
CA SER A 154 -1.18 1.15 -5.87
C SER A 154 -0.60 2.49 -5.42
N VAL A 155 -0.41 3.40 -6.37
CA VAL A 155 0.11 4.77 -6.15
C VAL A 155 -0.84 5.56 -5.24
N LEU A 156 -0.29 6.16 -4.20
CA LEU A 156 -0.97 7.14 -3.35
C LEU A 156 -0.83 8.52 -4.01
N ASP A 157 -1.76 8.86 -4.89
CA ASP A 157 -1.87 10.20 -5.45
C ASP A 157 -2.82 11.09 -4.63
N GLU A 158 -2.96 12.35 -5.04
CA GLU A 158 -3.80 13.31 -4.34
C GLU A 158 -5.27 12.92 -4.31
N SER A 159 -5.78 12.30 -5.36
CA SER A 159 -7.17 11.84 -5.44
C SER A 159 -7.42 10.71 -4.44
N VAL A 160 -6.52 9.72 -4.40
CA VAL A 160 -6.58 8.62 -3.44
C VAL A 160 -6.48 9.14 -2.00
N TRP A 161 -5.59 10.11 -1.76
CA TRP A 161 -5.46 10.73 -0.45
C TRP A 161 -6.78 11.35 0.01
N GLU A 162 -7.38 12.21 -0.81
CA GLU A 162 -8.60 12.94 -0.47
C GLU A 162 -9.85 12.05 -0.40
N GLU A 163 -9.95 11.06 -1.30
CA GLU A 163 -11.15 10.25 -1.42
C GLU A 163 -11.17 9.02 -0.50
N GLU A 164 -9.99 8.47 -0.15
CA GLU A 164 -9.90 7.24 0.63
C GLU A 164 -9.30 7.45 2.02
N PHE A 165 -8.14 8.15 2.12
CA PHE A 165 -7.42 8.29 3.39
C PHE A 165 -8.01 9.36 4.30
N VAL A 166 -8.33 10.53 3.79
CA VAL A 166 -8.90 11.62 4.61
C VAL A 166 -10.19 11.19 5.31
N PRO A 167 -11.17 10.54 4.64
CA PRO A 167 -12.36 10.02 5.33
C PRO A 167 -12.02 8.95 6.37
N ALA A 168 -11.12 8.01 6.06
CA ALA A 168 -10.73 6.94 6.99
C ALA A 168 -10.05 7.51 8.26
N ILE A 169 -9.20 8.52 8.09
CA ILE A 169 -8.53 9.20 9.20
C ILE A 169 -9.53 9.93 10.08
N ALA A 170 -10.49 10.64 9.48
CA ALA A 170 -11.52 11.35 10.23
C ALA A 170 -12.43 10.39 11.00
N GLU A 171 -12.76 9.23 10.44
CA GLU A 171 -13.50 8.19 11.15
C GLU A 171 -12.72 7.69 12.38
N LEU A 172 -11.41 7.46 12.25
CA LEU A 172 -10.55 7.05 13.37
C LEU A 172 -10.42 8.12 14.44
N ARG A 173 -10.40 9.41 14.05
CA ARG A 173 -10.38 10.55 14.97
C ARG A 173 -11.75 10.84 15.62
N GLY A 174 -12.81 10.18 15.18
CA GLY A 174 -14.18 10.44 15.62
C GLY A 174 -14.74 11.78 15.13
N GLU A 175 -14.16 12.32 14.06
CA GLU A 175 -14.60 13.54 13.38
C GLU A 175 -15.76 13.20 12.46
N SER A 176 -16.97 13.73 12.73
CA SER A 176 -18.08 13.58 11.79
C SER A 176 -17.89 14.52 10.61
N PHE A 177 -17.76 13.97 9.40
CA PHE A 177 -17.94 14.76 8.19
C PHE A 177 -19.38 15.26 8.14
N GLY A 178 -19.57 16.58 8.34
CA GLY A 178 -20.85 17.20 8.07
C GLY A 178 -21.19 17.04 6.60
N ASN A 179 -22.24 16.28 6.30
CA ASN A 179 -22.89 16.34 5.00
C ASN A 179 -23.47 17.75 4.83
N GLU A 180 -22.79 18.62 4.11
CA GLU A 180 -23.38 19.83 3.52
C GLU A 180 -23.74 19.55 2.06
#